data_79158f5c414486a5c5984ecd0e90062f
#
_entry.id   79158f5c414486a5c5984ecd0e90062f
#
_cell.length_a   1.000
_cell.length_b   1.000
_cell.length_c   1.000
_cell.angle_alpha   90.00
_cell.angle_beta   90.00
_cell.angle_gamma   90.00
#
_symmetry.space_group_name_H-M   'P 1'
#
loop_
_entity.id
_entity.type
_entity.pdbx_description
1 polymer ?
#
loop_
_entity_poly.entity_id
_entity_poly.type
_entity_poly.pdbx_seq_one_letter_code
_entity_poly.pdbx_strand_id
1 'polypeptide(L)'
;MLFRSSALSEGMSWNWESFPEYLDALEELPRAIDVATQVPHGAVRAYVMGDRGAGNEAPTGSDIDAMACIVEEGLRAGALGFSTSRTVLHKSIEGELVPGTTADPEELIGIARGMAKAGHGVFEMSSDLVPEWNEFDWMGDMSRETGLPVTFTALQSPVKAMNLDDQLAKMRSQNARGANILAQIAMRGTGLILGWRTSFNPFSFKPSWAEVAALNEADQLAKLADPAFKKKLLSETSVYPESDLQFLGQLMAEGFEMQYALTDDFNYEPTKEQSIANLAAVDGASGDEYA
;
A
#
# COMPACT_ATOMS: atom_id res chain seq x y z
N MET A 1 2.21 -4.66 -2.43
CA MET A 1 2.90 -5.45 -1.38
C MET A 1 2.58 -6.91 -1.64
N LEU A 2 3.50 -7.67 -2.20
CA LEU A 2 3.33 -9.11 -2.39
C LEU A 2 3.50 -9.76 -1.02
N PHE A 3 2.41 -9.94 -0.29
CA PHE A 3 2.41 -10.86 0.83
C PHE A 3 2.68 -12.24 0.27
N ARG A 4 3.68 -12.93 0.83
CA ARG A 4 3.90 -14.33 0.49
C ARG A 4 2.74 -15.13 1.09
N SER A 5 1.65 -15.26 0.34
CA SER A 5 0.46 -16.01 0.72
C SER A 5 0.79 -17.45 1.15
N SER A 6 1.86 -18.04 0.60
CA SER A 6 2.35 -19.34 1.03
C SER A 6 2.75 -19.39 2.49
N ALA A 7 3.46 -18.38 3.01
CA ALA A 7 3.84 -18.33 4.43
C ALA A 7 2.63 -18.21 5.35
N LEU A 8 1.61 -17.45 4.95
CA LEU A 8 0.36 -17.32 5.69
C LEU A 8 -0.44 -18.63 5.63
N SER A 9 -0.57 -19.25 4.46
CA SER A 9 -1.33 -20.50 4.31
C SER A 9 -0.69 -21.68 5.05
N GLU A 10 0.64 -21.72 5.16
CA GLU A 10 1.36 -22.76 5.88
C GLU A 10 1.43 -22.51 7.39
N GLY A 11 1.41 -21.24 7.80
CA GLY A 11 1.58 -20.83 9.20
C GLY A 11 0.30 -20.67 10.00
N MET A 12 -0.88 -20.73 9.36
CA MET A 12 -2.17 -20.46 10.00
C MET A 12 -3.13 -21.66 9.83
N SER A 13 -3.86 -21.97 10.88
CA SER A 13 -4.77 -23.12 10.89
C SER A 13 -6.13 -22.86 10.25
N TRP A 14 -6.47 -21.65 9.88
CA TRP A 14 -7.71 -21.24 9.19
C TRP A 14 -8.98 -21.93 9.73
N ASN A 15 -9.16 -21.95 11.05
CA ASN A 15 -10.23 -22.63 11.75
C ASN A 15 -11.40 -21.70 12.14
N TRP A 16 -11.54 -20.58 11.46
CA TRP A 16 -12.61 -19.60 11.63
C TRP A 16 -13.25 -19.24 10.29
N GLU A 17 -14.51 -18.83 10.31
CA GLU A 17 -15.23 -18.29 9.17
C GLU A 17 -15.67 -16.85 9.41
N SER A 18 -16.20 -16.55 10.60
CA SER A 18 -16.62 -15.21 10.99
C SER A 18 -15.51 -14.41 11.66
N PHE A 19 -15.66 -13.09 11.71
CA PHE A 19 -14.69 -12.24 12.39
C PHE A 19 -14.66 -12.44 13.92
N PRO A 20 -15.80 -12.66 14.63
CA PRO A 20 -15.77 -13.10 16.01
C PRO A 20 -14.95 -14.37 16.27
N GLU A 21 -15.14 -15.41 15.47
CA GLU A 21 -14.34 -16.64 15.57
C GLU A 21 -12.85 -16.40 15.31
N TYR A 22 -12.50 -15.48 14.42
CA TYR A 22 -11.11 -15.06 14.24
C TYR A 22 -10.53 -14.42 15.50
N LEU A 23 -11.30 -13.58 16.21
CA LEU A 23 -10.88 -13.01 17.49
C LEU A 23 -10.69 -14.08 18.56
N ASP A 24 -11.59 -15.07 18.63
CA ASP A 24 -11.48 -16.21 19.54
C ASP A 24 -10.22 -17.03 19.24
N ALA A 25 -9.94 -17.30 17.95
CA ALA A 25 -8.73 -17.98 17.52
C ALA A 25 -7.45 -17.19 17.87
N LEU A 26 -7.48 -15.87 17.80
CA LEU A 26 -6.37 -15.03 18.24
C LEU A 26 -6.19 -15.10 19.76
N GLU A 27 -7.25 -15.19 20.53
CA GLU A 27 -7.18 -15.26 21.99
C GLU A 27 -6.50 -16.55 22.48
N GLU A 28 -6.68 -17.65 21.78
CA GLU A 28 -6.04 -18.95 22.08
C GLU A 28 -4.53 -18.97 21.84
N LEU A 29 -3.98 -18.05 21.04
CA LEU A 29 -2.56 -18.03 20.70
C LEU A 29 -1.72 -17.40 21.83
N PRO A 30 -0.61 -18.03 22.27
CA PRO A 30 0.29 -17.43 23.24
C PRO A 30 0.98 -16.18 22.64
N ARG A 31 0.89 -15.06 23.32
CA ARG A 31 1.42 -13.78 22.87
C ARG A 31 2.32 -13.14 23.92
N ALA A 32 3.36 -12.44 23.45
CA ALA A 32 4.26 -11.64 24.29
C ALA A 32 3.82 -10.17 24.39
N ILE A 33 2.91 -9.73 23.50
CA ILE A 33 2.36 -8.38 23.43
C ILE A 33 0.86 -8.45 23.22
N ASP A 34 0.15 -7.39 23.57
CA ASP A 34 -1.26 -7.24 23.21
C ASP A 34 -1.42 -7.09 21.71
N VAL A 35 -2.46 -7.71 21.17
CA VAL A 35 -2.80 -7.70 19.74
C VAL A 35 -4.24 -7.22 19.58
N ALA A 36 -4.45 -6.37 18.64
CA ALA A 36 -5.79 -5.92 18.23
C ALA A 36 -5.87 -5.88 16.70
N THR A 37 -7.07 -5.98 16.17
CA THR A 37 -7.29 -6.09 14.73
C THR A 37 -8.51 -5.29 14.28
N GLN A 38 -8.56 -5.01 12.99
CA GLN A 38 -9.66 -4.32 12.34
C GLN A 38 -10.33 -5.26 11.33
N VAL A 39 -11.61 -5.07 11.09
CA VAL A 39 -12.35 -5.82 10.07
C VAL A 39 -11.88 -5.36 8.68
N PRO A 40 -11.31 -6.26 7.85
CA PRO A 40 -10.73 -5.87 6.57
C PRO A 40 -11.78 -5.83 5.44
N HIS A 41 -11.89 -4.70 4.76
CA HIS A 41 -12.86 -4.46 3.68
C HIS A 41 -12.82 -5.53 2.59
N GLY A 42 -11.63 -5.85 2.08
CA GLY A 42 -11.48 -6.80 0.98
C GLY A 42 -12.04 -8.19 1.30
N ALA A 43 -11.85 -8.67 2.54
CA ALA A 43 -12.39 -9.95 2.97
C ALA A 43 -13.93 -9.90 3.09
N VAL A 44 -14.47 -8.85 3.72
CA VAL A 44 -15.92 -8.67 3.87
C VAL A 44 -16.60 -8.58 2.50
N ARG A 45 -16.00 -7.82 1.58
CA ARG A 45 -16.50 -7.64 0.22
C ARG A 45 -16.50 -8.96 -0.57
N ALA A 46 -15.42 -9.73 -0.50
CA ALA A 46 -15.32 -11.03 -1.14
C ALA A 46 -16.30 -12.04 -0.52
N TYR A 47 -16.50 -12.01 0.80
CA TYR A 47 -17.44 -12.89 1.49
C TYR A 47 -18.90 -12.62 1.09
N VAL A 48 -19.32 -11.35 1.03
CA VAL A 48 -20.69 -10.97 0.71
C VAL A 48 -21.00 -11.10 -0.78
N MET A 49 -20.10 -10.69 -1.65
CA MET A 49 -20.34 -10.54 -3.08
C MET A 49 -19.71 -11.66 -3.93
N GLY A 50 -18.87 -12.52 -3.35
CA GLY A 50 -18.14 -13.56 -4.08
C GLY A 50 -17.26 -12.98 -5.20
N ASP A 51 -17.29 -13.60 -6.37
CA ASP A 51 -16.49 -13.20 -7.55
C ASP A 51 -16.74 -11.75 -7.98
N ARG A 52 -17.96 -11.25 -7.82
CA ARG A 52 -18.27 -9.82 -8.08
C ARG A 52 -17.46 -8.90 -7.17
N GLY A 53 -17.38 -9.25 -5.89
CA GLY A 53 -16.60 -8.49 -4.90
C GLY A 53 -15.10 -8.56 -5.17
N ALA A 54 -14.61 -9.75 -5.51
CA ALA A 54 -13.22 -9.98 -5.88
C ALA A 54 -12.83 -9.18 -7.15
N GLY A 55 -13.74 -9.11 -8.13
CA GLY A 55 -13.56 -8.35 -9.37
C GLY A 55 -13.82 -6.85 -9.26
N ASN A 56 -13.99 -6.30 -8.06
CA ASN A 56 -14.29 -4.89 -7.84
C ASN A 56 -15.55 -4.35 -8.55
N GLU A 57 -16.57 -5.20 -8.79
CA GLU A 57 -17.85 -4.76 -9.32
C GLU A 57 -18.61 -3.91 -8.29
N ALA A 58 -19.47 -3.02 -8.76
CA ALA A 58 -20.29 -2.19 -7.89
C ALA A 58 -21.23 -3.03 -7.01
N PRO A 59 -21.32 -2.76 -5.70
CA PRO A 59 -22.26 -3.43 -4.81
C PRO A 59 -23.68 -2.95 -5.03
N THR A 60 -24.65 -3.80 -4.72
CA THR A 60 -26.04 -3.38 -4.54
C THR A 60 -26.26 -2.80 -3.14
N GLY A 61 -27.38 -2.11 -2.91
CA GLY A 61 -27.73 -1.64 -1.56
C GLY A 61 -27.81 -2.78 -0.53
N SER A 62 -28.30 -3.98 -0.94
CA SER A 62 -28.32 -5.15 -0.07
C SER A 62 -26.94 -5.72 0.22
N ASP A 63 -25.98 -5.62 -0.71
CA ASP A 63 -24.59 -6.01 -0.45
C ASP A 63 -23.96 -5.07 0.60
N ILE A 64 -24.19 -3.75 0.47
CA ILE A 64 -23.73 -2.75 1.44
C ILE A 64 -24.31 -3.01 2.84
N ASP A 65 -25.61 -3.26 2.92
CA ASP A 65 -26.27 -3.58 4.19
C ASP A 65 -25.70 -4.85 4.83
N ALA A 66 -25.43 -5.90 4.04
CA ALA A 66 -24.82 -7.13 4.53
C ALA A 66 -23.38 -6.91 5.01
N MET A 67 -22.56 -6.16 4.27
CA MET A 67 -21.21 -5.79 4.70
C MET A 67 -21.24 -4.97 6.00
N ALA A 68 -22.17 -4.00 6.10
CA ALA A 68 -22.35 -3.19 7.30
C ALA A 68 -22.72 -4.03 8.53
N CYS A 69 -23.56 -5.06 8.37
CA CYS A 69 -23.92 -6.00 9.45
C CYS A 69 -22.70 -6.80 9.93
N ILE A 70 -21.90 -7.34 9.01
CA ILE A 70 -20.67 -8.09 9.36
C ILE A 70 -19.69 -7.20 10.13
N VAL A 71 -19.50 -5.95 9.68
CA VAL A 71 -18.60 -5.00 10.35
C VAL A 71 -19.15 -4.61 11.74
N GLU A 72 -20.47 -4.38 11.87
CA GLU A 72 -21.10 -4.14 13.18
C GLU A 72 -20.89 -5.32 14.13
N GLU A 73 -21.06 -6.56 13.66
CA GLU A 73 -20.83 -7.78 14.44
C GLU A 73 -19.37 -7.89 14.88
N GLY A 74 -18.41 -7.69 13.97
CA GLY A 74 -16.98 -7.71 14.28
C GLY A 74 -16.59 -6.68 15.35
N LEU A 75 -17.13 -5.47 15.26
CA LEU A 75 -16.91 -4.42 16.26
C LEU A 75 -17.49 -4.82 17.64
N ARG A 76 -18.73 -5.32 17.66
CA ARG A 76 -19.34 -5.80 18.91
C ARG A 76 -18.59 -6.98 19.55
N ALA A 77 -17.89 -7.77 18.75
CA ALA A 77 -17.01 -8.85 19.22
C ALA A 77 -15.65 -8.34 19.74
N GLY A 78 -15.26 -7.09 19.47
CA GLY A 78 -14.03 -6.51 20.00
C GLY A 78 -13.04 -5.98 18.94
N ALA A 79 -13.42 -5.94 17.66
CA ALA A 79 -12.58 -5.29 16.65
C ALA A 79 -12.34 -3.81 16.98
N LEU A 80 -11.14 -3.30 16.70
CA LEU A 80 -10.80 -1.89 16.89
C LEU A 80 -11.43 -0.96 15.86
N GLY A 81 -11.86 -1.50 14.74
CA GLY A 81 -12.41 -0.68 13.65
C GLY A 81 -12.53 -1.47 12.36
N PHE A 82 -12.54 -0.73 11.29
CA PHE A 82 -12.61 -1.22 9.91
C PHE A 82 -11.48 -0.63 9.10
N SER A 83 -10.90 -1.40 8.18
CA SER A 83 -9.82 -0.94 7.33
C SER A 83 -10.12 -1.17 5.86
N THR A 84 -9.79 -0.19 5.02
CA THR A 84 -9.92 -0.30 3.57
C THR A 84 -8.64 0.13 2.86
N SER A 85 -8.44 -0.43 1.67
CA SER A 85 -7.30 -0.15 0.82
C SER A 85 -7.78 0.41 -0.52
N ARG A 86 -7.47 1.67 -0.77
CA ARG A 86 -7.78 2.40 -2.00
C ARG A 86 -6.47 2.81 -2.70
N THR A 87 -5.56 1.84 -2.85
CA THR A 87 -4.28 2.03 -3.53
C THR A 87 -4.08 0.96 -4.59
N VAL A 88 -3.64 1.38 -5.77
CA VAL A 88 -3.29 0.48 -6.88
C VAL A 88 -1.99 -0.30 -6.63
N LEU A 89 -1.29 0.00 -5.52
CA LEU A 89 -0.12 -0.75 -5.06
C LEU A 89 -0.47 -2.10 -4.44
N HIS A 90 -1.67 -2.24 -3.90
CA HIS A 90 -2.11 -3.48 -3.29
C HIS A 90 -2.75 -4.37 -4.35
N LYS A 91 -2.05 -5.44 -4.69
CA LYS A 91 -2.46 -6.40 -5.73
C LYS A 91 -2.40 -7.82 -5.21
N SER A 92 -3.22 -8.68 -5.81
CA SER A 92 -3.16 -10.13 -5.64
C SER A 92 -1.85 -10.69 -6.23
N ILE A 93 -1.63 -11.98 -6.04
CA ILE A 93 -0.48 -12.67 -6.64
C ILE A 93 -0.57 -12.71 -8.17
N GLU A 94 -1.77 -12.65 -8.72
CA GLU A 94 -2.07 -12.59 -10.15
C GLU A 94 -1.93 -11.18 -10.72
N GLY A 95 -1.69 -10.17 -9.87
CA GLY A 95 -1.54 -8.77 -10.27
C GLY A 95 -2.85 -7.97 -10.33
N GLU A 96 -3.97 -8.54 -9.89
CA GLU A 96 -5.25 -7.86 -9.82
C GLU A 96 -5.34 -6.96 -8.58
N LEU A 97 -6.15 -5.91 -8.67
CA LEU A 97 -6.39 -5.01 -7.54
C LEU A 97 -7.13 -5.76 -6.42
N VAL A 98 -6.76 -5.49 -5.17
CA VAL A 98 -7.48 -6.08 -4.02
C VAL A 98 -8.94 -5.61 -3.99
N PRO A 99 -9.87 -6.45 -3.50
CA PRO A 99 -11.28 -6.09 -3.42
C PRO A 99 -11.49 -4.82 -2.59
N GLY A 100 -12.25 -3.87 -3.14
CA GLY A 100 -12.55 -2.58 -2.51
C GLY A 100 -11.62 -1.43 -2.91
N THR A 101 -10.58 -1.67 -3.72
CA THR A 101 -9.68 -0.58 -4.19
C THR A 101 -10.45 0.54 -4.89
N THR A 102 -11.45 0.21 -5.68
CA THR A 102 -12.26 1.16 -6.44
C THR A 102 -13.66 1.37 -5.86
N ALA A 103 -13.87 1.01 -4.57
CA ALA A 103 -15.17 1.16 -3.93
C ALA A 103 -15.65 2.62 -3.94
N ASP A 104 -16.91 2.83 -4.25
CA ASP A 104 -17.51 4.16 -4.20
C ASP A 104 -17.67 4.65 -2.75
N PRO A 105 -17.64 5.98 -2.51
CA PRO A 105 -17.88 6.54 -1.19
C PRO A 105 -19.18 6.07 -0.53
N GLU A 106 -20.25 5.82 -1.31
CA GLU A 106 -21.53 5.33 -0.78
C GLU A 106 -21.41 3.97 -0.09
N GLU A 107 -20.62 3.05 -0.65
CA GLU A 107 -20.31 1.76 -0.03
C GLU A 107 -19.59 1.94 1.31
N LEU A 108 -18.56 2.76 1.33
CA LEU A 108 -17.75 3.00 2.53
C LEU A 108 -18.52 3.71 3.63
N ILE A 109 -19.34 4.69 3.27
CA ILE A 109 -20.24 5.41 4.21
C ILE A 109 -21.32 4.45 4.74
N GLY A 110 -21.87 3.58 3.87
CA GLY A 110 -22.82 2.56 4.28
C GLY A 110 -22.26 1.61 5.34
N ILE A 111 -21.05 1.13 5.13
CA ILE A 111 -20.32 0.31 6.12
C ILE A 111 -20.07 1.10 7.41
N ALA A 112 -19.64 2.36 7.32
CA ALA A 112 -19.41 3.20 8.50
C ALA A 112 -20.67 3.44 9.33
N ARG A 113 -21.86 3.47 8.71
CA ARG A 113 -23.14 3.48 9.43
C ARG A 113 -23.35 2.21 10.27
N GLY A 114 -22.89 1.05 9.79
CA GLY A 114 -22.85 -0.19 10.57
C GLY A 114 -21.92 -0.05 11.79
N MET A 115 -20.73 0.51 11.59
CA MET A 115 -19.81 0.79 12.69
C MET A 115 -20.43 1.72 13.74
N ALA A 116 -21.12 2.77 13.31
CA ALA A 116 -21.78 3.70 14.22
C ALA A 116 -22.85 3.03 15.10
N LYS A 117 -23.53 2.00 14.61
CA LYS A 117 -24.49 1.20 15.40
C LYS A 117 -23.80 0.40 16.51
N ALA A 118 -22.55 -0.02 16.30
CA ALA A 118 -21.75 -0.66 17.36
C ALA A 118 -21.29 0.34 18.41
N GLY A 119 -21.25 1.66 18.09
CA GLY A 119 -20.98 2.75 19.01
C GLY A 119 -19.51 3.05 19.24
N HIS A 120 -18.60 2.41 18.52
CA HIS A 120 -17.16 2.62 18.60
C HIS A 120 -16.43 2.16 17.32
N GLY A 121 -15.14 2.40 17.28
CA GLY A 121 -14.25 1.93 16.22
C GLY A 121 -13.62 3.08 15.45
N VAL A 122 -12.55 2.78 14.74
CA VAL A 122 -11.82 3.69 13.87
C VAL A 122 -12.00 3.23 12.44
N PHE A 123 -12.35 4.14 11.54
CA PHE A 123 -12.32 3.87 10.11
C PHE A 123 -10.93 4.20 9.58
N GLU A 124 -10.20 3.20 9.11
CA GLU A 124 -8.84 3.36 8.61
C GLU A 124 -8.77 3.20 7.09
N MET A 125 -7.99 4.05 6.45
CA MET A 125 -7.83 4.01 5.01
C MET A 125 -6.36 4.18 4.59
N SER A 126 -5.92 3.30 3.70
CA SER A 126 -4.75 3.52 2.85
C SER A 126 -5.24 3.93 1.47
N SER A 127 -4.81 5.09 0.96
CA SER A 127 -5.22 5.59 -0.36
C SER A 127 -4.06 6.24 -1.09
N ASP A 128 -4.12 6.20 -2.42
CA ASP A 128 -3.22 6.97 -3.29
C ASP A 128 -3.57 8.46 -3.30
N LEU A 129 -4.70 8.84 -2.70
CA LEU A 129 -5.19 10.22 -2.57
C LEU A 129 -5.23 10.97 -3.91
N VAL A 130 -5.52 10.25 -5.00
CA VAL A 130 -5.65 10.87 -6.31
C VAL A 130 -6.79 11.89 -6.29
N PRO A 131 -6.62 13.05 -6.95
CA PRO A 131 -7.57 14.16 -6.86
C PRO A 131 -9.02 13.78 -7.24
N GLU A 132 -9.19 12.90 -8.21
CA GLU A 132 -10.47 12.46 -8.75
C GLU A 132 -11.32 11.69 -7.74
N TRP A 133 -10.70 11.05 -6.76
CA TRP A 133 -11.39 10.28 -5.72
C TRP A 133 -11.95 11.13 -4.59
N ASN A 134 -11.50 12.38 -4.50
CA ASN A 134 -12.00 13.38 -3.56
C ASN A 134 -12.11 12.88 -2.10
N GLU A 135 -11.10 12.14 -1.66
CA GLU A 135 -11.11 11.34 -0.42
C GLU A 135 -11.45 12.17 0.82
N PHE A 136 -10.89 13.37 0.94
CA PHE A 136 -11.10 14.19 2.14
C PHE A 136 -12.53 14.69 2.30
N ASP A 137 -13.27 14.87 1.22
CA ASP A 137 -14.64 15.36 1.30
C ASP A 137 -15.58 14.28 1.85
N TRP A 138 -15.58 13.09 1.23
CA TRP A 138 -16.44 12.01 1.72
C TRP A 138 -16.01 11.48 3.09
N MET A 139 -14.70 11.44 3.41
CA MET A 139 -14.22 11.11 4.77
C MET A 139 -14.75 12.10 5.79
N GLY A 140 -14.73 13.40 5.44
CA GLY A 140 -15.28 14.45 6.29
C GLY A 140 -16.78 14.30 6.51
N ASP A 141 -17.53 14.03 5.44
CA ASP A 141 -18.99 13.81 5.51
C ASP A 141 -19.31 12.57 6.34
N MET A 142 -18.64 11.46 6.10
CA MET A 142 -18.78 10.23 6.88
C MET A 142 -18.49 10.44 8.37
N SER A 143 -17.38 11.11 8.70
CA SER A 143 -17.02 11.36 10.09
C SER A 143 -18.06 12.22 10.79
N ARG A 144 -18.60 13.27 10.13
CA ARG A 144 -19.66 14.11 10.69
C ARG A 144 -20.98 13.37 10.86
N GLU A 145 -21.34 12.52 9.89
CA GLU A 145 -22.57 11.75 9.92
C GLU A 145 -22.55 10.70 11.04
N THR A 146 -21.44 9.98 11.16
CA THR A 146 -21.34 8.82 12.04
C THR A 146 -20.75 9.12 13.42
N GLY A 147 -20.06 10.26 13.57
CA GLY A 147 -19.27 10.59 14.76
C GLY A 147 -17.98 9.78 14.93
N LEU A 148 -17.65 8.92 13.97
CA LEU A 148 -16.48 8.06 14.03
C LEU A 148 -15.20 8.81 13.68
N PRO A 149 -14.07 8.49 14.35
CA PRO A 149 -12.76 8.91 13.87
C PRO A 149 -12.38 8.19 12.60
N VAL A 150 -11.76 8.94 11.69
CA VAL A 150 -11.21 8.43 10.42
C VAL A 150 -9.71 8.61 10.44
N THR A 151 -8.96 7.58 10.09
CA THR A 151 -7.51 7.67 9.90
C THR A 151 -7.14 7.38 8.46
N PHE A 152 -6.09 8.03 7.99
CA PHE A 152 -5.54 7.73 6.66
C PHE A 152 -4.01 7.66 6.73
N THR A 153 -3.41 6.83 5.86
CA THR A 153 -1.97 6.74 5.73
C THR A 153 -1.44 8.00 5.08
N ALA A 154 -0.72 8.81 5.84
CA ALA A 154 -0.07 10.03 5.37
C ALA A 154 1.41 9.76 5.11
N LEU A 155 1.85 10.02 3.89
CA LEU A 155 3.24 9.86 3.48
C LEU A 155 3.79 11.18 2.97
N GLN A 156 4.99 11.53 3.42
CA GLN A 156 5.75 12.56 2.77
C GLN A 156 6.39 11.98 1.51
N SER A 157 5.87 12.39 0.36
CA SER A 157 6.34 11.92 -0.94
C SER A 157 6.91 13.10 -1.75
N PRO A 158 7.96 12.90 -2.54
CA PRO A 158 8.42 13.89 -3.51
C PRO A 158 7.42 14.10 -4.66
N VAL A 159 6.44 13.20 -4.79
CA VAL A 159 5.40 13.29 -5.81
C VAL A 159 4.42 14.40 -5.43
N LYS A 160 4.27 15.39 -6.30
CA LYS A 160 3.45 16.59 -6.05
C LYS A 160 2.00 16.23 -5.69
N ALA A 161 1.42 15.21 -6.31
CA ALA A 161 0.05 14.76 -6.03
C ALA A 161 -0.11 14.17 -4.60
N MET A 162 0.98 13.70 -4.00
CA MET A 162 1.02 13.11 -2.66
C MET A 162 1.74 14.04 -1.66
N ASN A 163 1.65 15.35 -1.85
CA ASN A 163 2.28 16.34 -0.96
C ASN A 163 1.63 16.32 0.42
N LEU A 164 2.42 16.09 1.46
CA LEU A 164 1.93 15.99 2.83
C LEU A 164 1.27 17.28 3.34
N ASP A 165 1.82 18.45 2.99
CA ASP A 165 1.26 19.73 3.44
C ASP A 165 -0.16 19.96 2.87
N ASP A 166 -0.39 19.60 1.61
CA ASP A 166 -1.71 19.66 0.98
C ASP A 166 -2.68 18.67 1.64
N GLN A 167 -2.25 17.45 1.95
CA GLN A 167 -3.05 16.46 2.66
C GLN A 167 -3.45 16.97 4.04
N LEU A 168 -2.50 17.51 4.81
CA LEU A 168 -2.76 18.07 6.13
C LEU A 168 -3.64 19.31 6.07
N ALA A 169 -3.52 20.16 5.05
CA ALA A 169 -4.40 21.31 4.84
C ALA A 169 -5.85 20.88 4.58
N LYS A 170 -6.08 19.88 3.71
CA LYS A 170 -7.40 19.31 3.44
C LYS A 170 -8.00 18.68 4.70
N MET A 171 -7.24 17.86 5.42
CA MET A 171 -7.64 17.28 6.71
C MET A 171 -8.08 18.36 7.70
N ARG A 172 -7.25 19.39 7.90
CA ARG A 172 -7.56 20.52 8.81
C ARG A 172 -8.83 21.25 8.40
N SER A 173 -9.05 21.42 7.10
CA SER A 173 -10.26 22.04 6.57
C SER A 173 -11.52 21.25 6.93
N GLN A 174 -11.48 19.92 6.80
CA GLN A 174 -12.61 19.07 7.18
C GLN A 174 -12.82 19.04 8.70
N ASN A 175 -11.75 18.99 9.47
CA ASN A 175 -11.81 19.01 10.93
C ASN A 175 -12.37 20.35 11.48
N ALA A 176 -12.04 21.46 10.83
CA ALA A 176 -12.64 22.77 11.16
C ALA A 176 -14.17 22.82 10.92
N ARG A 177 -14.69 21.92 10.08
CA ARG A 177 -16.12 21.73 9.81
C ARG A 177 -16.77 20.65 10.68
N GLY A 178 -16.06 20.15 11.69
CA GLY A 178 -16.57 19.20 12.68
C GLY A 178 -16.30 17.71 12.37
N ALA A 179 -15.46 17.39 11.39
CA ALA A 179 -14.97 16.03 11.19
C ALA A 179 -13.88 15.68 12.22
N ASN A 180 -13.59 14.39 12.38
CA ASN A 180 -12.48 13.87 13.18
C ASN A 180 -11.56 12.99 12.29
N ILE A 181 -10.75 13.63 11.48
CA ILE A 181 -9.81 12.97 10.58
C ILE A 181 -8.39 13.10 11.15
N LEU A 182 -7.66 12.00 11.20
CA LEU A 182 -6.33 11.90 11.75
C LEU A 182 -5.36 11.32 10.71
N ALA A 183 -4.18 11.91 10.61
CA ALA A 183 -3.12 11.40 9.75
C ALA A 183 -2.27 10.36 10.51
N GLN A 184 -2.11 9.17 9.95
CA GLN A 184 -1.15 8.17 10.43
C GLN A 184 0.16 8.32 9.68
N ILE A 185 1.21 8.65 10.40
CA ILE A 185 2.54 8.87 9.86
C ILE A 185 3.47 7.78 10.38
N ALA A 186 4.29 7.20 9.49
CA ALA A 186 5.33 6.28 9.89
C ALA A 186 6.33 6.98 10.85
N MET A 187 6.72 6.29 11.92
CA MET A 187 7.66 6.83 12.93
C MET A 187 9.08 7.02 12.39
N ARG A 188 9.37 6.51 11.20
CA ARG A 188 10.66 6.61 10.50
C ARG A 188 10.43 6.69 9.00
N GLY A 189 11.48 7.07 8.26
CA GLY A 189 11.44 7.09 6.79
C GLY A 189 10.97 5.75 6.23
N THR A 190 10.09 5.81 5.24
CA THR A 190 9.66 4.63 4.48
C THR A 190 10.70 4.35 3.41
N GLY A 191 11.28 3.15 3.42
CA GLY A 191 12.28 2.72 2.47
C GLY A 191 11.81 1.50 1.66
N LEU A 192 12.29 1.42 0.42
CA LEU A 192 12.14 0.25 -0.44
C LEU A 192 13.53 -0.33 -0.70
N ILE A 193 13.65 -1.65 -0.61
CA ILE A 193 14.90 -2.33 -0.98
C ILE A 193 14.82 -2.67 -2.45
N LEU A 194 15.76 -2.13 -3.22
CA LEU A 194 15.95 -2.42 -4.65
C LEU A 194 17.12 -3.40 -4.81
N GLY A 195 17.02 -4.30 -5.76
CA GLY A 195 18.09 -5.27 -6.04
C GLY A 195 17.71 -6.30 -7.09
N TRP A 196 18.68 -7.09 -7.54
CA TRP A 196 18.50 -8.06 -8.61
C TRP A 196 17.44 -9.12 -8.33
N ARG A 197 17.19 -9.43 -7.07
CA ARG A 197 16.23 -10.45 -6.61
C ARG A 197 14.95 -9.87 -6.04
N THR A 198 14.80 -8.56 -6.05
CA THR A 198 13.57 -7.89 -5.65
C THR A 198 12.67 -7.64 -6.86
N SER A 199 11.44 -7.23 -6.61
CA SER A 199 10.48 -6.94 -7.69
C SER A 199 10.91 -5.78 -8.60
N PHE A 200 11.76 -4.90 -8.09
CA PHE A 200 12.25 -3.71 -8.80
C PHE A 200 13.73 -3.47 -8.52
N ASN A 201 14.42 -2.94 -9.54
CA ASN A 201 15.76 -2.40 -9.48
C ASN A 201 15.87 -1.24 -10.49
N PRO A 202 16.94 -0.45 -10.50
CA PRO A 202 17.09 0.69 -11.40
C PRO A 202 16.94 0.37 -12.91
N PHE A 203 17.17 -0.87 -13.31
CA PHE A 203 17.12 -1.30 -14.70
C PHE A 203 15.81 -1.99 -15.10
N SER A 204 14.87 -2.19 -14.18
CA SER A 204 13.64 -2.97 -14.39
C SER A 204 12.79 -2.50 -15.57
N PHE A 205 12.90 -1.23 -15.95
CA PHE A 205 12.15 -0.64 -17.06
C PHE A 205 12.97 -0.47 -18.34
N LYS A 206 14.22 -0.93 -18.36
CA LYS A 206 15.03 -0.94 -19.58
C LYS A 206 14.66 -2.15 -20.44
N PRO A 207 14.50 -2.01 -21.79
CA PRO A 207 14.04 -3.09 -22.66
C PRO A 207 14.84 -4.38 -22.53
N SER A 208 16.17 -4.28 -22.44
CA SER A 208 17.03 -5.46 -22.30
C SER A 208 16.97 -6.13 -20.94
N TRP A 209 16.35 -5.51 -19.92
CA TRP A 209 16.19 -6.12 -18.60
C TRP A 209 15.37 -7.43 -18.68
N ALA A 210 14.40 -7.52 -19.60
CA ALA A 210 13.61 -8.73 -19.83
C ALA A 210 14.48 -9.97 -20.12
N GLU A 211 15.66 -9.79 -20.73
CA GLU A 211 16.61 -10.87 -20.99
C GLU A 211 17.28 -11.41 -19.72
N VAL A 212 17.26 -10.63 -18.64
CA VAL A 212 17.88 -10.94 -17.34
C VAL A 212 16.85 -11.44 -16.34
N ALA A 213 15.69 -10.80 -16.30
CA ALA A 213 14.67 -11.02 -15.28
C ALA A 213 14.18 -12.48 -15.20
N ALA A 214 14.19 -13.21 -16.31
CA ALA A 214 13.75 -14.60 -16.39
C ALA A 214 14.84 -15.63 -16.06
N LEU A 215 16.09 -15.19 -15.87
CA LEU A 215 17.24 -16.08 -15.60
C LEU A 215 17.33 -16.45 -14.12
N ASN A 216 17.97 -17.58 -13.83
CA ASN A 216 18.40 -17.88 -12.47
C ASN A 216 19.56 -16.97 -12.04
N GLU A 217 19.86 -16.91 -10.76
CA GLU A 217 20.84 -15.98 -10.18
C GLU A 217 22.24 -16.07 -10.81
N ALA A 218 22.74 -17.28 -11.05
CA ALA A 218 24.08 -17.48 -11.62
C ALA A 218 24.16 -16.94 -13.07
N ASP A 219 23.13 -17.20 -13.86
CA ASP A 219 23.05 -16.73 -15.24
C ASP A 219 22.78 -15.23 -15.31
N GLN A 220 22.01 -14.66 -14.38
CA GLN A 220 21.84 -13.21 -14.24
C GLN A 220 23.18 -12.52 -14.00
N LEU A 221 23.95 -12.98 -13.01
CA LEU A 221 25.25 -12.42 -12.69
C LEU A 221 26.23 -12.53 -13.87
N ALA A 222 26.25 -13.69 -14.55
CA ALA A 222 27.09 -13.89 -15.73
C ALA A 222 26.71 -12.93 -16.87
N LYS A 223 25.41 -12.74 -17.11
CA LYS A 223 24.90 -11.82 -18.14
C LYS A 223 25.23 -10.35 -17.82
N LEU A 224 25.03 -9.94 -16.57
CA LEU A 224 25.33 -8.58 -16.10
C LEU A 224 26.83 -8.29 -16.10
N ALA A 225 27.67 -9.30 -15.90
CA ALA A 225 29.13 -9.18 -15.98
C ALA A 225 29.65 -9.06 -17.42
N ASP A 226 28.85 -9.38 -18.45
CA ASP A 226 29.25 -9.22 -19.86
C ASP A 226 29.35 -7.71 -20.21
N PRO A 227 30.56 -7.21 -20.59
CA PRO A 227 30.75 -5.81 -20.90
C PRO A 227 29.90 -5.31 -22.07
N ALA A 228 29.61 -6.17 -23.07
CA ALA A 228 28.79 -5.80 -24.20
C ALA A 228 27.32 -5.64 -23.79
N PHE A 229 26.81 -6.54 -22.93
CA PHE A 229 25.48 -6.44 -22.39
C PHE A 229 25.33 -5.25 -21.43
N LYS A 230 26.31 -5.05 -20.53
CA LYS A 230 26.35 -3.87 -19.64
C LYS A 230 26.25 -2.57 -20.43
N LYS A 231 27.08 -2.42 -21.47
CA LYS A 231 27.06 -1.25 -22.33
C LYS A 231 25.70 -1.05 -23.02
N LYS A 232 25.09 -2.13 -23.51
CA LYS A 232 23.76 -2.10 -24.11
C LYS A 232 22.71 -1.61 -23.08
N LEU A 233 22.64 -2.23 -21.93
CA LEU A 233 21.68 -1.92 -20.87
C LEU A 233 21.80 -0.47 -20.40
N LEU A 234 23.01 0.03 -20.18
CA LEU A 234 23.27 1.40 -19.76
C LEU A 234 22.91 2.43 -20.84
N SER A 235 22.99 2.06 -22.13
CA SER A 235 22.62 2.97 -23.23
C SER A 235 21.12 3.10 -23.49
N GLU A 236 20.31 2.23 -22.89
CA GLU A 236 18.86 2.21 -23.10
C GLU A 236 18.15 3.25 -22.24
N THR A 237 17.08 3.81 -22.79
CA THR A 237 16.12 4.63 -22.03
C THR A 237 15.05 3.72 -21.44
N SER A 238 14.67 3.98 -20.19
CA SER A 238 13.57 3.26 -19.54
C SER A 238 12.25 3.48 -20.25
N VAL A 239 11.46 2.42 -20.39
CA VAL A 239 10.12 2.44 -21.00
C VAL A 239 9.12 2.06 -19.91
N TYR A 240 8.34 3.02 -19.48
CA TYR A 240 7.36 2.81 -18.42
C TYR A 240 6.00 2.42 -19.01
N PRO A 241 5.29 1.45 -18.39
CA PRO A 241 3.93 1.17 -18.79
C PRO A 241 3.03 2.39 -18.49
N GLU A 242 2.07 2.63 -19.37
CA GLU A 242 1.02 3.62 -19.10
C GLU A 242 0.15 3.10 -17.95
N SER A 243 0.37 3.63 -16.76
CA SER A 243 -0.38 3.29 -15.56
C SER A 243 -0.28 4.41 -14.54
N ASP A 244 -1.21 4.44 -13.61
CA ASP A 244 -1.21 5.38 -12.47
C ASP A 244 0.05 5.24 -11.59
N LEU A 245 0.81 4.16 -11.77
CA LEU A 245 2.08 3.89 -11.08
C LEU A 245 3.33 4.28 -11.86
N GLN A 246 3.20 4.90 -13.02
CA GLN A 246 4.35 5.29 -13.84
C GLN A 246 5.35 6.13 -13.04
N PHE A 247 4.87 7.06 -12.21
CA PHE A 247 5.72 7.89 -11.36
C PHE A 247 6.56 7.08 -10.37
N LEU A 248 5.99 5.98 -9.83
CA LEU A 248 6.70 5.11 -8.90
C LEU A 248 7.81 4.32 -9.63
N GLY A 249 7.51 3.86 -10.84
CA GLY A 249 8.52 3.26 -11.72
C GLY A 249 9.67 4.20 -12.02
N GLN A 250 9.37 5.45 -12.35
CA GLN A 250 10.38 6.51 -12.57
C GLN A 250 11.21 6.76 -11.31
N LEU A 251 10.57 6.86 -10.14
CA LEU A 251 11.26 7.05 -8.87
C LEU A 251 12.22 5.89 -8.56
N MET A 252 11.82 4.65 -8.83
CA MET A 252 12.65 3.47 -8.60
C MET A 252 13.79 3.33 -9.60
N ALA A 253 13.60 3.75 -10.85
CA ALA A 253 14.59 3.61 -11.90
C ALA A 253 15.54 4.82 -12.02
N GLU A 254 15.07 6.01 -11.72
CA GLU A 254 15.79 7.27 -11.99
C GLU A 254 15.95 8.15 -10.74
N GLY A 255 15.35 7.77 -9.62
CA GLY A 255 15.37 8.54 -8.37
C GLY A 255 16.67 8.42 -7.58
N PHE A 256 17.81 8.47 -8.24
CA PHE A 256 19.15 8.28 -7.64
C PHE A 256 19.49 9.26 -6.51
N GLU A 257 18.79 10.38 -6.43
CA GLU A 257 18.90 11.35 -5.33
C GLU A 257 18.35 10.81 -4.00
N MET A 258 17.46 9.82 -4.07
CA MET A 258 16.82 9.16 -2.92
C MET A 258 17.22 7.69 -2.80
N GLN A 259 18.15 7.22 -3.59
CA GLN A 259 18.68 5.87 -3.53
C GLN A 259 20.04 5.88 -2.83
N TYR A 260 20.26 4.91 -1.98
CA TYR A 260 21.45 4.78 -1.15
C TYR A 260 21.96 3.34 -1.19
N ALA A 261 23.27 3.15 -1.22
CA ALA A 261 23.85 1.81 -1.17
C ALA A 261 23.50 1.14 0.17
N LEU A 262 23.00 -0.10 0.09
CA LEU A 262 22.77 -0.93 1.26
C LEU A 262 24.11 -1.58 1.67
N THR A 263 24.67 -1.14 2.78
CA THR A 263 25.91 -1.64 3.34
C THR A 263 25.68 -2.33 4.67
N ASP A 264 26.70 -3.05 5.20
CA ASP A 264 26.62 -3.70 6.51
C ASP A 264 26.35 -2.69 7.64
N ASP A 265 26.86 -1.46 7.51
CA ASP A 265 26.65 -0.35 8.42
C ASP A 265 25.49 0.56 7.95
N PHE A 266 24.36 -0.03 7.60
CA PHE A 266 23.23 0.70 7.06
C PHE A 266 22.68 1.76 8.04
N ASN A 267 22.63 3.02 7.57
CA ASN A 267 22.05 4.14 8.30
C ASN A 267 20.63 4.41 7.79
N TYR A 268 19.63 4.42 8.69
CA TYR A 268 18.25 4.76 8.35
C TYR A 268 18.02 6.24 8.05
N GLU A 269 18.98 7.10 8.36
CA GLU A 269 18.97 8.55 8.08
C GLU A 269 20.23 8.94 7.29
N PRO A 270 20.43 8.40 6.05
CA PRO A 270 21.60 8.74 5.26
C PRO A 270 21.56 10.22 4.85
N THR A 271 22.73 10.82 4.74
CA THR A 271 22.83 12.21 4.26
C THR A 271 22.71 12.26 2.74
N LYS A 272 22.37 13.43 2.19
CA LYS A 272 22.23 13.60 0.73
C LYS A 272 23.53 13.27 -0.03
N GLU A 273 24.66 13.53 0.58
CA GLU A 273 25.99 13.25 0.02
C GLU A 273 26.24 11.76 -0.21
N GLN A 274 25.52 10.91 0.53
CA GLN A 274 25.60 9.43 0.43
C GLN A 274 24.65 8.87 -0.64
N SER A 275 23.84 9.71 -1.30
CA SER A 275 22.97 9.23 -2.37
C SER A 275 23.75 8.76 -3.59
N ILE A 276 23.20 7.81 -4.33
CA ILE A 276 23.77 7.30 -5.60
C ILE A 276 24.06 8.46 -6.56
N ALA A 277 23.15 9.45 -6.66
CA ALA A 277 23.37 10.62 -7.52
C ALA A 277 24.62 11.42 -7.14
N ASN A 278 24.83 11.68 -5.83
CA ASN A 278 25.99 12.45 -5.38
C ASN A 278 27.29 11.66 -5.49
N LEU A 279 27.27 10.36 -5.16
CA LEU A 279 28.44 9.49 -5.30
C LEU A 279 28.85 9.36 -6.78
N ALA A 280 27.90 9.16 -7.68
CA ALA A 280 28.13 9.14 -9.12
C ALA A 280 28.76 10.45 -9.63
N ALA A 281 28.25 11.60 -9.17
CA ALA A 281 28.79 12.90 -9.55
C ALA A 281 30.24 13.10 -9.10
N VAL A 282 30.61 12.61 -7.91
CA VAL A 282 32.01 12.66 -7.41
C VAL A 282 32.93 11.82 -8.30
N ASP A 283 32.48 10.67 -8.76
CA ASP A 283 33.26 9.76 -9.62
C ASP A 283 33.19 10.10 -11.10
N GLY A 284 32.41 11.13 -11.48
CA GLY A 284 32.21 11.52 -12.88
C GLY A 284 31.41 10.52 -13.70
N ALA A 285 30.60 9.69 -13.04
CA ALA A 285 29.73 8.67 -13.62
C ALA A 285 28.27 9.13 -13.67
N SER A 286 27.43 8.45 -14.44
CA SER A 286 25.98 8.59 -14.34
C SER A 286 25.41 7.76 -13.17
N GLY A 287 24.19 8.07 -12.75
CA GLY A 287 23.51 7.28 -11.71
C GLY A 287 23.36 5.79 -12.11
N ASP A 288 23.02 5.53 -13.37
CA ASP A 288 22.93 4.17 -13.91
C ASP A 288 24.26 3.38 -13.89
N GLU A 289 25.37 4.08 -14.11
CA GLU A 289 26.71 3.45 -14.07
C GLU A 289 27.16 3.13 -12.65
N TYR A 290 26.69 3.91 -11.69
CA TYR A 290 27.06 3.81 -10.29
C TYR A 290 26.16 2.80 -9.54
N ALA A 291 24.86 2.73 -9.86
CA ALA A 291 23.91 1.82 -9.26
C ALA A 291 24.12 0.36 -9.69
#